data_a33050cbab31886477bda91fd512c989
#
_entry.id   a33050cbab31886477bda91fd512c989
#
_cell.length_a   1.000
_cell.length_b   1.000
_cell.length_c   1.000
_cell.angle_alpha   90.00
_cell.angle_beta   90.00
_cell.angle_gamma   90.00
#
_symmetry.space_group_name_H-M   'P 1'
#
loop_
_entity.id
_entity.type
_entity.pdbx_description
1 polymer ?
#
loop_
_entity_poly.entity_id
_entity_poly.type
_entity_poly.pdbx_seq_one_letter_code
_entity_poly.pdbx_strand_id
1 'polypeptide(L)'
;MSSSGAARPTFDPADPLSIDDLLTSDEIAVRDSVRSLLEQRVQPHVAEWFEDGGVDDPRSLMKEFGSLGLLGMHLDGYTLPGMSSVDYGLACVELEACDSGIRSMVSVQGSLAMYAIWQWASE
;
A
#
# COMPACT_ATOMS: atom_id res chain seq x y z
N MET A 1 22.14 44.17 -3.66
CA MET A 1 20.93 43.41 -3.41
C MET A 1 21.05 42.08 -4.16
N SER A 2 21.48 41.04 -3.48
CA SER A 2 21.64 39.71 -4.07
C SER A 2 20.30 39.00 -4.01
N SER A 3 19.64 38.81 -5.17
CA SER A 3 18.47 37.97 -5.26
C SER A 3 18.90 36.52 -5.10
N SER A 4 18.64 35.97 -3.95
CA SER A 4 18.70 34.52 -3.72
C SER A 4 17.67 33.87 -4.66
N GLY A 5 18.11 33.45 -5.83
CA GLY A 5 17.32 32.64 -6.73
C GLY A 5 17.09 31.28 -6.09
N ALA A 6 15.88 31.06 -5.53
CA ALA A 6 15.48 29.73 -5.15
C ALA A 6 15.64 28.81 -6.35
N ALA A 7 16.43 27.73 -6.20
CA ALA A 7 16.55 26.72 -7.23
C ALA A 7 15.15 26.19 -7.57
N ARG A 8 14.83 26.12 -8.86
CA ARG A 8 13.57 25.50 -9.27
C ARG A 8 13.58 24.06 -8.81
N PRO A 9 12.47 23.58 -8.20
CA PRO A 9 12.38 22.17 -7.83
C PRO A 9 12.64 21.32 -9.09
N THR A 10 13.48 20.32 -8.95
CA THR A 10 13.72 19.32 -10.00
C THR A 10 12.45 18.48 -10.14
N PHE A 11 11.95 18.36 -11.37
CA PHE A 11 10.81 17.49 -11.63
C PHE A 11 11.19 16.03 -11.34
N ASP A 12 10.44 15.39 -10.46
CA ASP A 12 10.53 13.94 -10.20
C ASP A 12 9.37 13.24 -10.90
N PRO A 13 9.64 12.37 -11.90
CA PRO A 13 8.58 11.62 -12.56
C PRO A 13 7.90 10.58 -11.67
N ALA A 14 8.51 10.17 -10.55
CA ALA A 14 7.92 9.27 -9.56
C ALA A 14 7.00 10.00 -8.58
N ASP A 15 7.23 11.32 -8.37
CA ASP A 15 6.37 12.19 -7.56
C ASP A 15 6.13 13.54 -8.28
N PRO A 16 5.38 13.54 -9.40
CA PRO A 16 5.20 14.72 -10.25
C PRO A 16 4.46 15.88 -9.57
N LEU A 17 3.77 15.61 -8.46
CA LEU A 17 3.02 16.59 -7.68
C LEU A 17 3.72 16.99 -6.39
N SER A 18 4.93 16.48 -6.12
CA SER A 18 5.69 16.69 -4.88
C SER A 18 4.86 16.36 -3.63
N ILE A 19 4.13 15.24 -3.68
CA ILE A 19 3.31 14.77 -2.55
C ILE A 19 4.18 14.41 -1.36
N ASP A 20 5.40 13.93 -1.59
CA ASP A 20 6.38 13.59 -0.55
C ASP A 20 6.67 14.77 0.39
N ASP A 21 6.60 16.01 -0.09
CA ASP A 21 6.78 17.22 0.73
C ASP A 21 5.67 17.40 1.79
N LEU A 22 4.55 16.72 1.64
CA LEU A 22 3.39 16.78 2.54
C LEU A 22 3.37 15.64 3.56
N LEU A 23 4.20 14.61 3.35
CA LEU A 23 4.22 13.40 4.17
C LEU A 23 5.18 13.53 5.34
N THR A 24 4.83 12.87 6.43
CA THR A 24 5.74 12.65 7.55
C THR A 24 6.77 11.56 7.22
N SER A 25 7.87 11.52 7.98
CA SER A 25 8.87 10.45 7.85
C SER A 25 8.30 9.06 8.06
N ASP A 26 7.30 8.91 8.93
CA ASP A 26 6.67 7.63 9.24
C ASP A 26 5.78 7.18 8.07
N GLU A 27 5.00 8.06 7.48
CA GLU A 27 4.19 7.80 6.28
C GLU A 27 5.06 7.40 5.09
N ILE A 28 6.19 8.08 4.89
CA ILE A 28 7.19 7.72 3.87
C ILE A 28 7.74 6.30 4.14
N ALA A 29 8.08 5.99 5.39
CA ALA A 29 8.60 4.68 5.76
C ALA A 29 7.56 3.55 5.53
N VAL A 30 6.28 3.80 5.80
CA VAL A 30 5.18 2.88 5.50
C VAL A 30 5.09 2.63 3.99
N ARG A 31 5.03 3.69 3.19
CA ARG A 31 5.00 3.60 1.73
C ARG A 31 6.18 2.79 1.18
N ASP A 32 7.39 3.13 1.60
CA ASP A 32 8.61 2.50 1.10
C ASP A 32 8.72 1.03 1.52
N SER A 33 8.18 0.67 2.69
CA SER A 33 8.08 -0.71 3.14
C SER A 33 7.13 -1.53 2.25
N VAL A 34 5.97 -0.97 1.90
CA VAL A 34 5.01 -1.61 0.99
C VAL A 34 5.61 -1.76 -0.40
N ARG A 35 6.23 -0.71 -0.93
CA ARG A 35 6.93 -0.73 -2.23
C ARG A 35 7.98 -1.83 -2.28
N SER A 36 8.86 -1.89 -1.28
CA SER A 36 9.92 -2.90 -1.21
C SER A 36 9.38 -4.33 -1.15
N LEU A 37 8.30 -4.55 -0.40
CA LEU A 37 7.61 -5.84 -0.38
C LEU A 37 7.11 -6.24 -1.78
N LEU A 38 6.42 -5.32 -2.45
CA LEU A 38 5.83 -5.59 -3.77
C LEU A 38 6.89 -5.84 -4.84
N GLU A 39 7.98 -5.07 -4.83
CA GLU A 39 9.12 -5.27 -5.73
C GLU A 39 9.78 -6.64 -5.54
N GLN A 40 9.80 -7.16 -4.33
CA GLN A 40 10.44 -8.45 -4.02
C GLN A 40 9.51 -9.65 -4.21
N ARG A 41 8.22 -9.51 -3.91
CA ARG A 41 7.30 -10.65 -3.77
C ARG A 41 6.22 -10.73 -4.85
N VAL A 42 5.90 -9.63 -5.50
CA VAL A 42 4.79 -9.55 -6.45
C VAL A 42 5.29 -9.22 -7.86
N GLN A 43 5.99 -8.12 -8.02
CA GLN A 43 6.40 -7.60 -9.32
C GLN A 43 7.14 -8.62 -10.20
N PRO A 44 8.04 -9.48 -9.69
CA PRO A 44 8.72 -10.47 -10.52
C PRO A 44 7.79 -11.53 -11.12
N HIS A 45 6.61 -11.72 -10.55
CA HIS A 45 5.67 -12.78 -10.93
C HIS A 45 4.45 -12.27 -11.71
N VAL A 46 4.20 -10.96 -11.76
CA VAL A 46 2.98 -10.37 -12.35
C VAL A 46 2.76 -10.83 -13.80
N ALA A 47 3.81 -10.86 -14.62
CA ALA A 47 3.70 -11.26 -16.02
C ALA A 47 3.31 -12.74 -16.16
N GLU A 48 3.90 -13.64 -15.36
CA GLU A 48 3.60 -15.07 -15.34
C GLU A 48 2.16 -15.29 -14.85
N TRP A 49 1.77 -14.67 -13.75
CA TRP A 49 0.40 -14.76 -13.23
C TRP A 49 -0.65 -14.25 -14.21
N PHE A 50 -0.32 -13.23 -15.00
CA PHE A 50 -1.21 -12.75 -16.05
C PHE A 50 -1.40 -13.80 -17.16
N GLU A 51 -0.33 -14.44 -17.62
CA GLU A 51 -0.39 -15.48 -18.65
C GLU A 51 -1.13 -16.75 -18.14
N ASP A 52 -0.92 -17.12 -16.89
CA ASP A 52 -1.52 -18.30 -16.27
C ASP A 52 -2.96 -18.05 -15.77
N GLY A 53 -3.42 -16.80 -15.80
CA GLY A 53 -4.78 -16.42 -15.43
C GLY A 53 -5.01 -16.26 -13.92
N GLY A 54 -3.95 -16.17 -13.12
CA GLY A 54 -4.06 -15.91 -11.68
C GLY A 54 -2.79 -16.13 -10.88
N VAL A 55 -2.85 -15.78 -9.62
CA VAL A 55 -1.75 -15.97 -8.65
C VAL A 55 -1.65 -17.44 -8.27
N ASP A 56 -0.45 -18.01 -8.26
CA ASP A 56 -0.22 -19.46 -7.99
C ASP A 56 -0.71 -19.87 -6.60
N ASP A 57 -0.35 -19.12 -5.57
CA ASP A 57 -0.78 -19.36 -4.19
C ASP A 57 -1.30 -18.08 -3.54
N PRO A 58 -2.53 -17.66 -3.87
CA PRO A 58 -3.11 -16.43 -3.35
C PRO A 58 -3.30 -16.47 -1.83
N ARG A 59 -3.48 -17.66 -1.25
CA ARG A 59 -3.65 -17.80 0.20
C ARG A 59 -2.34 -17.53 0.94
N SER A 60 -1.21 -18.02 0.43
CA SER A 60 0.10 -17.76 1.03
C SER A 60 0.45 -16.28 0.93
N LEU A 61 0.23 -15.67 -0.23
CA LEU A 61 0.46 -14.24 -0.43
C LEU A 61 -0.39 -13.38 0.52
N MET A 62 -1.67 -13.71 0.70
CA MET A 62 -2.55 -13.00 1.63
C MET A 62 -2.12 -13.17 3.10
N LYS A 63 -1.61 -14.33 3.49
CA LYS A 63 -1.03 -14.51 4.84
C LYS A 63 0.20 -13.65 5.05
N GLU A 64 1.06 -13.54 4.04
CA GLU A 64 2.24 -12.68 4.08
C GLU A 64 1.83 -11.19 4.24
N PHE A 65 0.88 -10.72 3.44
CA PHE A 65 0.32 -9.36 3.58
C PHE A 65 -0.32 -9.12 4.94
N GLY A 66 -1.03 -10.11 5.48
CA GLY A 66 -1.61 -10.05 6.82
C GLY A 66 -0.56 -9.95 7.92
N SER A 67 0.53 -10.71 7.80
CA SER A 67 1.64 -10.68 8.79
C SER A 67 2.37 -9.34 8.82
N LEU A 68 2.32 -8.58 7.71
CA LEU A 68 2.90 -7.25 7.58
C LEU A 68 1.90 -6.12 7.93
N GLY A 69 0.68 -6.49 8.32
CA GLY A 69 -0.34 -5.54 8.72
C GLY A 69 -1.06 -4.83 7.56
N LEU A 70 -0.89 -5.27 6.30
CA LEU A 70 -1.56 -4.65 5.15
C LEU A 70 -3.07 -4.91 5.14
N LEU A 71 -3.51 -6.05 5.68
CA LEU A 71 -4.93 -6.39 5.71
C LEU A 71 -5.61 -5.70 6.89
N GLY A 72 -6.55 -4.81 6.60
CA GLY A 72 -7.25 -4.04 7.63
C GLY A 72 -6.35 -3.05 8.38
N MET A 73 -5.28 -2.54 7.76
CA MET A 73 -4.30 -1.67 8.39
C MET A 73 -4.89 -0.40 9.01
N HIS A 74 -6.02 0.08 8.51
CA HIS A 74 -6.76 1.25 8.99
C HIS A 74 -7.78 0.92 10.09
N LEU A 75 -7.91 -0.36 10.48
CA LEU A 75 -8.79 -0.80 11.56
C LEU A 75 -7.99 -0.92 12.86
N ASP A 76 -8.59 -0.57 13.98
CA ASP A 76 -7.99 -0.67 15.30
C ASP A 76 -8.63 -1.79 16.15
N GLY A 77 -7.95 -2.20 17.20
CA GLY A 77 -8.38 -3.34 18.03
C GLY A 77 -8.09 -4.70 17.37
N TYR A 78 -8.35 -5.77 18.09
CA TYR A 78 -8.13 -7.15 17.63
C TYR A 78 -6.73 -7.41 17.04
N THR A 79 -5.71 -6.77 17.56
CA THR A 79 -4.31 -6.81 17.07
C THR A 79 -4.10 -6.17 15.69
N LEU A 80 -5.07 -5.41 15.16
CA LEU A 80 -4.93 -4.67 13.92
C LEU A 80 -4.12 -3.39 14.13
N PRO A 81 -3.40 -2.90 13.10
CA PRO A 81 -2.44 -1.81 13.25
C PRO A 81 -3.04 -0.45 13.65
N GLY A 82 -4.28 -0.15 13.26
CA GLY A 82 -4.93 1.15 13.53
C GLY A 82 -4.22 2.33 12.88
N MET A 83 -3.65 2.14 11.69
CA MET A 83 -2.90 3.17 10.97
C MET A 83 -3.82 4.25 10.39
N SER A 84 -3.25 5.38 10.01
CA SER A 84 -4.01 6.50 9.46
C SER A 84 -4.61 6.18 8.07
N SER A 85 -5.59 6.98 7.66
CA SER A 85 -6.13 6.91 6.30
C SER A 85 -5.09 7.30 5.23
N VAL A 86 -4.10 8.11 5.60
CA VAL A 86 -2.99 8.47 4.71
C VAL A 86 -2.11 7.27 4.48
N ASP A 87 -1.70 6.55 5.53
CA ASP A 87 -0.90 5.32 5.42
C ASP A 87 -1.60 4.28 4.53
N TYR A 88 -2.90 4.08 4.75
CA TYR A 88 -3.69 3.16 3.92
C TYR A 88 -3.76 3.63 2.45
N GLY A 89 -3.94 4.92 2.22
CA GLY A 89 -3.94 5.51 0.88
C GLY A 89 -2.61 5.30 0.17
N LEU A 90 -1.48 5.54 0.86
CA LEU A 90 -0.13 5.31 0.33
C LEU A 90 0.10 3.84 -0.02
N ALA A 91 -0.29 2.92 0.87
CA ALA A 91 -0.23 1.49 0.58
C ALA A 91 -1.06 1.10 -0.66
N CYS A 92 -2.27 1.67 -0.82
CA CYS A 92 -3.11 1.45 -2.00
C CYS A 92 -2.47 1.97 -3.28
N VAL A 93 -1.77 3.11 -3.24
CA VAL A 93 -1.04 3.66 -4.40
C VAL A 93 0.06 2.71 -4.85
N GLU A 94 0.87 2.21 -3.92
CA GLU A 94 1.94 1.26 -4.24
C GLU A 94 1.41 -0.07 -4.78
N LEU A 95 0.35 -0.60 -4.15
CA LEU A 95 -0.32 -1.82 -4.61
C LEU A 95 -0.87 -1.66 -6.04
N GLU A 96 -1.55 -0.54 -6.33
CA GLU A 96 -2.12 -0.24 -7.66
C GLU A 96 -1.03 -0.07 -8.71
N ALA A 97 0.09 0.59 -8.35
CA ALA A 97 1.22 0.78 -9.25
C ALA A 97 1.91 -0.55 -9.61
N CYS A 98 1.85 -1.54 -8.71
CA CYS A 98 2.38 -2.87 -8.95
C CYS A 98 1.41 -3.73 -9.79
N ASP A 99 0.17 -3.91 -9.30
CA ASP A 99 -0.88 -4.68 -9.98
C ASP A 99 -2.26 -4.38 -9.37
N SER A 100 -3.24 -3.99 -10.22
CA SER A 100 -4.60 -3.65 -9.81
C SER A 100 -5.37 -4.83 -9.19
N GLY A 101 -5.10 -6.06 -9.62
CA GLY A 101 -5.72 -7.28 -9.08
C GLY A 101 -5.26 -7.53 -7.65
N ILE A 102 -3.97 -7.38 -7.38
CA ILE A 102 -3.37 -7.49 -6.04
C ILE A 102 -3.92 -6.38 -5.13
N ARG A 103 -3.99 -5.13 -5.61
CA ARG A 103 -4.62 -4.04 -4.87
C ARG A 103 -6.08 -4.35 -4.53
N SER A 104 -6.85 -4.86 -5.49
CA SER A 104 -8.25 -5.26 -5.29
C SER A 104 -8.38 -6.36 -4.26
N MET A 105 -7.51 -7.38 -4.30
CA MET A 105 -7.50 -8.48 -3.34
C MET A 105 -7.28 -7.98 -1.90
N VAL A 106 -6.32 -7.08 -1.70
CA VAL A 106 -6.04 -6.47 -0.38
C VAL A 106 -7.21 -5.61 0.09
N SER A 107 -7.77 -4.75 -0.78
CA SER A 107 -8.86 -3.85 -0.39
C SER A 107 -10.18 -4.57 -0.14
N VAL A 108 -10.52 -5.58 -0.91
CA VAL A 108 -11.73 -6.39 -0.68
C VAL A 108 -11.63 -7.13 0.65
N GLN A 109 -10.47 -7.71 0.95
CA GLN A 109 -10.28 -8.37 2.24
C GLN A 109 -10.30 -7.39 3.40
N GLY A 110 -9.52 -6.30 3.35
CA GLY A 110 -9.34 -5.37 4.47
C GLY A 110 -10.49 -4.39 4.64
N SER A 111 -10.90 -3.71 3.55
CA SER A 111 -11.85 -2.60 3.62
C SER A 111 -13.30 -3.02 3.42
N LEU A 112 -13.57 -4.19 2.85
CA LEU A 112 -14.92 -4.70 2.69
C LEU A 112 -15.22 -5.80 3.71
N ALA A 113 -14.54 -6.94 3.64
CA ALA A 113 -14.85 -8.09 4.49
C ALA A 113 -14.50 -7.84 5.96
N MET A 114 -13.25 -7.47 6.25
CA MET A 114 -12.80 -7.21 7.62
C MET A 114 -13.51 -6.01 8.25
N TYR A 115 -13.72 -4.93 7.49
CA TYR A 115 -14.43 -3.76 7.97
C TYR A 115 -15.87 -4.09 8.38
N ALA A 116 -16.61 -4.86 7.57
CA ALA A 116 -17.97 -5.25 7.89
C ALA A 116 -18.04 -6.09 9.17
N ILE A 117 -17.11 -7.03 9.35
CA ILE A 117 -17.00 -7.84 10.56
C ILE A 117 -16.65 -6.95 11.75
N TRP A 118 -15.62 -6.11 11.63
CA TRP A 118 -15.16 -5.21 12.67
C TRP A 118 -16.25 -4.24 13.15
N GLN A 119 -17.05 -3.72 12.23
CA GLN A 119 -18.08 -2.72 12.52
C GLN A 119 -19.36 -3.31 13.10
N TRP A 120 -19.74 -4.54 12.69
CA TRP A 120 -21.09 -5.05 12.92
C TRP A 120 -21.15 -6.42 13.63
N ALA A 121 -20.05 -7.15 13.75
CA ALA A 121 -20.04 -8.41 14.46
C ALA A 121 -20.04 -8.18 15.97
N SER A 122 -20.65 -9.12 16.72
CA SER A 122 -20.52 -9.20 18.16
C SER A 122 -19.24 -9.95 18.53
N GLU A 123 -18.67 -9.61 19.68
CA GLU A 123 -17.59 -10.39 20.28
C GLU A 123 -18.05 -11.80 20.68
#